data_21190767d68722ee66c57bee2467d13a
#
_entry.id   21190767d68722ee66c57bee2467d13a
#
_cell.length_a   1.000
_cell.length_b   1.000
_cell.length_c   1.000
_cell.angle_alpha   90.00
_cell.angle_beta   90.00
_cell.angle_gamma   90.00
#
_symmetry.space_group_name_H-M   'P 1'
#
loop_
_entity.id
_entity.type
_entity.pdbx_description
1 polymer ?
#
loop_
_entity_poly.entity_id
_entity_poly.type
_entity_poly.pdbx_seq_one_letter_code
_entity_poly.pdbx_strand_id
1 'polypeptide(L)'
;MDFDKMNGLVPAIIQDADTAKVLMLGFMNKEAYDKTVETGKVTFFSRTKNRLWTKGEESGNFLNVVSIKEDCDRDTLLVQVHPVGPVCHTGTDTCWGEKNEQPVMFLKLLQDFICKRYDEMPEGSYTTLSLIHI
;
A
#
# COMPACT_ATOMS: atom_id res chain seq x y z
N MET A 1 0.44 -0.75 20.72
CA MET A 1 -0.09 0.53 20.21
C MET A 1 -0.62 1.37 21.34
N ASP A 2 -0.22 2.61 21.43
CA ASP A 2 -0.62 3.49 22.52
C ASP A 2 -1.76 4.43 22.09
N PHE A 3 -3.00 3.96 22.23
CA PHE A 3 -4.18 4.75 21.87
C PHE A 3 -4.44 5.91 22.83
N ASP A 4 -4.05 5.78 24.10
CA ASP A 4 -4.32 6.81 25.11
C ASP A 4 -3.52 8.09 24.84
N LYS A 5 -2.33 7.97 24.31
CA LYS A 5 -1.45 9.06 23.95
C LYS A 5 -2.07 10.04 22.95
N MET A 6 -2.94 9.51 22.06
CA MET A 6 -3.58 10.27 20.99
C MET A 6 -5.11 10.41 21.18
N ASN A 7 -5.55 10.47 22.42
CA ASN A 7 -6.98 10.57 22.77
C ASN A 7 -7.85 9.45 22.19
N GLY A 8 -7.29 8.26 22.10
CA GLY A 8 -7.99 7.08 21.62
C GLY A 8 -7.97 6.89 20.10
N LEU A 9 -7.46 7.85 19.34
CA LEU A 9 -7.33 7.75 17.87
C LEU A 9 -5.89 7.86 17.44
N VAL A 10 -5.46 6.96 16.56
CA VAL A 10 -4.12 7.00 15.97
C VAL A 10 -4.22 7.11 14.46
N PRO A 11 -3.33 7.88 13.81
CA PRO A 11 -3.29 7.91 12.36
C PRO A 11 -2.74 6.60 11.82
N ALA A 12 -3.33 6.13 10.72
CA ALA A 12 -2.90 4.96 9.99
C ALA A 12 -2.56 5.36 8.56
N ILE A 13 -1.31 5.21 8.19
CA ILE A 13 -0.82 5.47 6.84
C ILE A 13 -1.02 4.19 6.04
N ILE A 14 -1.77 4.26 4.96
CA ILE A 14 -2.04 3.11 4.10
C ILE A 14 -1.13 3.17 2.88
N GLN A 15 -0.33 2.12 2.72
CA GLN A 15 0.67 2.03 1.67
C GLN A 15 0.47 0.74 0.88
N ASP A 16 0.59 0.81 -0.44
CA ASP A 16 0.58 -0.40 -1.28
C ASP A 16 1.83 -1.23 -0.98
N ALA A 17 1.65 -2.53 -0.72
CA ALA A 17 2.75 -3.42 -0.38
C ALA A 17 3.71 -3.68 -1.55
N ASP A 18 3.23 -3.57 -2.78
CA ASP A 18 4.01 -3.85 -3.98
C ASP A 18 4.70 -2.60 -4.54
N THR A 19 3.98 -1.48 -4.63
CA THR A 19 4.49 -0.24 -5.22
C THR A 19 5.15 0.69 -4.21
N ALA A 20 4.89 0.48 -2.92
CA ALA A 20 5.26 1.37 -1.81
C ALA A 20 4.61 2.77 -1.91
N LYS A 21 3.60 2.93 -2.76
CA LYS A 21 2.87 4.20 -2.89
C LYS A 21 1.98 4.40 -1.67
N VAL A 22 1.98 5.60 -1.12
CA VAL A 22 1.03 5.97 -0.05
C VAL A 22 -0.33 6.22 -0.68
N LEU A 23 -1.33 5.48 -0.24
CA LEU A 23 -2.67 5.48 -0.85
C LEU A 23 -3.61 6.46 -0.16
N MET A 24 -3.60 6.47 1.16
CA MET A 24 -4.47 7.33 1.97
C MET A 24 -3.97 7.38 3.41
N LEU A 25 -4.58 8.24 4.20
CA LEU A 25 -4.44 8.26 5.65
C LEU A 25 -5.83 8.26 6.28
N GLY A 26 -6.01 7.45 7.30
CA GLY A 26 -7.22 7.41 8.11
C GLY A 26 -6.88 7.32 9.58
N PHE A 27 -7.90 7.24 10.42
CA PHE A 27 -7.72 7.12 11.87
C PHE A 27 -8.34 5.83 12.36
N MET A 28 -7.69 5.21 13.35
CA MET A 28 -8.16 4.00 14.00
C MET A 28 -8.25 4.23 15.50
N ASN A 29 -9.36 3.80 16.10
CA ASN A 29 -9.40 3.56 17.54
C ASN A 29 -9.02 2.09 17.80
N LYS A 30 -9.02 1.67 19.06
CA LYS A 30 -8.67 0.29 19.39
C LYS A 30 -9.59 -0.73 18.72
N GLU A 31 -10.89 -0.45 18.67
CA GLU A 31 -11.88 -1.34 18.04
C GLU A 31 -11.64 -1.47 16.54
N ALA A 32 -11.33 -0.37 15.85
CA ALA A 32 -11.00 -0.38 14.43
C ALA A 32 -9.72 -1.18 14.17
N TYR A 33 -8.71 -0.99 15.00
CA TYR A 33 -7.46 -1.75 14.92
C TYR A 33 -7.71 -3.26 15.10
N ASP A 34 -8.44 -3.64 16.15
CA ASP A 34 -8.73 -5.04 16.43
C ASP A 34 -9.52 -5.68 15.29
N LYS A 35 -10.50 -4.97 14.73
CA LYS A 35 -11.29 -5.44 13.59
C LYS A 35 -10.43 -5.58 12.33
N THR A 36 -9.51 -4.66 12.10
CA THR A 36 -8.56 -4.74 10.97
C THR A 36 -7.70 -6.00 11.07
N VAL A 37 -7.17 -6.30 12.25
CA VAL A 37 -6.36 -7.50 12.50
C VAL A 37 -7.20 -8.77 12.34
N GLU A 38 -8.42 -8.77 12.84
CA GLU A 38 -9.30 -9.92 12.79
C GLU A 38 -9.76 -10.26 11.38
N THR A 39 -10.21 -9.24 10.62
CA THR A 39 -10.79 -9.45 9.29
C THR A 39 -9.76 -9.46 8.16
N GLY A 40 -8.58 -8.89 8.39
CA GLY A 40 -7.59 -8.68 7.34
C GLY A 40 -7.92 -7.57 6.36
N LYS A 41 -8.95 -6.77 6.65
CA LYS A 41 -9.39 -5.63 5.84
C LYS A 41 -9.32 -4.36 6.65
N VAL A 42 -8.81 -3.29 6.06
CA VAL A 42 -8.61 -2.02 6.77
C VAL A 42 -9.94 -1.44 7.23
N THR A 43 -10.06 -1.21 8.52
CA THR A 43 -11.21 -0.60 9.16
C THR A 43 -10.75 0.65 9.90
N PHE A 44 -11.44 1.75 9.67
CA PHE A 44 -11.17 3.03 10.30
C PHE A 44 -12.26 3.40 11.29
N PHE A 45 -11.98 4.38 12.14
CA PHE A 45 -12.99 5.05 12.95
C PHE A 45 -13.32 6.40 12.31
N SER A 46 -14.59 6.59 11.94
CA SER A 46 -15.05 7.86 11.38
C SER A 46 -15.34 8.85 12.51
N ARG A 47 -14.56 9.94 12.58
CA ARG A 47 -14.74 10.98 13.59
C ARG A 47 -16.05 11.78 13.40
N THR A 48 -16.46 11.95 12.15
CA THR A 48 -17.68 12.69 11.81
C THR A 48 -18.94 11.90 12.08
N LYS A 49 -18.94 10.61 11.74
CA LYS A 49 -20.09 9.71 11.91
C LYS A 49 -20.05 8.95 13.24
N ASN A 50 -18.96 9.04 13.98
CA ASN A 50 -18.72 8.37 15.26
C ASN A 50 -19.01 6.86 15.18
N ARG A 51 -18.51 6.19 14.13
CA ARG A 51 -18.66 4.76 13.92
C ARG A 51 -17.45 4.13 13.25
N LEU A 52 -17.34 2.80 13.37
CA LEU A 52 -16.38 2.03 12.59
C LEU A 52 -16.77 2.02 11.12
N TRP A 53 -15.76 2.08 10.26
CA TRP A 53 -15.96 2.09 8.82
C TRP A 53 -14.88 1.23 8.14
N THR A 54 -15.31 0.12 7.52
CA THR A 54 -14.41 -0.73 6.73
C THR A 54 -14.29 -0.14 5.33
N LYS A 55 -13.06 0.16 4.93
CA LYS A 55 -12.80 0.71 3.59
C LYS A 55 -13.24 -0.29 2.53
N GLY A 56 -14.10 0.15 1.64
CA GLY A 56 -14.66 -0.68 0.58
C GLY A 56 -16.01 -1.33 0.91
N GLU A 57 -16.59 -1.08 2.09
CA GLU A 57 -17.88 -1.69 2.48
C GLU A 57 -19.03 -1.33 1.55
N GLU A 58 -18.96 -0.16 0.88
CA GLU A 58 -19.96 0.26 -0.10
C GLU A 58 -19.50 0.05 -1.53
N SER A 59 -18.23 0.36 -1.83
CA SER A 59 -17.68 0.29 -3.20
C SER A 59 -17.19 -1.10 -3.60
N GLY A 60 -16.93 -1.98 -2.64
CA GLY A 60 -16.28 -3.27 -2.88
C GLY A 60 -14.77 -3.20 -3.04
N ASN A 61 -14.17 -2.01 -3.00
CA ASN A 61 -12.74 -1.80 -3.14
C ASN A 61 -12.04 -1.90 -1.78
N PHE A 62 -11.99 -3.11 -1.23
CA PHE A 62 -11.35 -3.37 0.05
C PHE A 62 -9.83 -3.21 -0.02
N LEU A 63 -9.24 -2.95 1.14
CA LEU A 63 -7.80 -2.90 1.34
C LEU A 63 -7.39 -4.12 2.15
N ASN A 64 -6.82 -5.12 1.49
CA ASN A 64 -6.40 -6.36 2.13
C ASN A 64 -5.06 -6.16 2.82
N VAL A 65 -4.99 -6.39 4.12
CA VAL A 65 -3.81 -6.13 4.94
C VAL A 65 -2.72 -7.17 4.65
N VAL A 66 -1.51 -6.68 4.38
CA VAL A 66 -0.31 -7.51 4.26
C VAL A 66 0.49 -7.45 5.57
N SER A 67 0.72 -6.24 6.08
CA SER A 67 1.45 -6.05 7.33
C SER A 67 1.00 -4.78 8.03
N ILE A 68 1.15 -4.75 9.36
CA ILE A 68 0.91 -3.58 10.18
C ILE A 68 2.15 -3.37 11.04
N LYS A 69 2.70 -2.15 10.99
CA LYS A 69 3.86 -1.76 11.79
C LYS A 69 3.52 -0.54 12.64
N GLU A 70 4.03 -0.54 13.85
CA GLU A 70 3.95 0.62 14.73
C GLU A 70 5.20 1.47 14.54
N ASP A 71 5.09 2.78 14.71
CA ASP A 71 6.25 3.65 14.70
C ASP A 71 7.04 3.55 16.05
N CYS A 72 8.14 4.31 16.14
CA CYS A 72 9.07 4.17 17.27
C CYS A 72 8.46 4.56 18.63
N ASP A 73 7.49 5.44 18.67
CA ASP A 73 6.81 5.89 19.89
C ASP A 73 5.37 5.39 20.00
N ARG A 74 4.97 4.47 19.13
CA ARG A 74 3.73 3.69 19.18
C ARG A 74 2.46 4.53 19.09
N ASP A 75 2.50 5.61 18.31
CA ASP A 75 1.34 6.49 18.10
C ASP A 75 0.90 6.62 16.64
N THR A 76 1.55 5.91 15.72
CA THR A 76 1.22 5.89 14.29
C THR A 76 1.35 4.48 13.73
N LEU A 77 0.46 4.11 12.83
CA LEU A 77 0.49 2.82 12.14
C LEU A 77 0.90 2.99 10.69
N LEU A 78 1.75 2.10 10.21
CA LEU A 78 2.02 1.89 8.79
C LEU A 78 1.37 0.57 8.39
N VAL A 79 0.32 0.65 7.59
CA VAL A 79 -0.44 -0.52 7.13
C VAL A 79 -0.14 -0.74 5.65
N GLN A 80 0.54 -1.83 5.34
CA GLN A 80 0.81 -2.23 3.97
C GLN A 80 -0.31 -3.15 3.48
N VAL A 81 -0.83 -2.86 2.29
CA VAL A 81 -2.05 -3.51 1.78
C VAL A 81 -1.90 -3.92 0.31
N HIS A 82 -2.78 -4.81 -0.12
CA HIS A 82 -3.10 -5.04 -1.53
C HIS A 82 -4.48 -4.45 -1.81
N PRO A 83 -4.57 -3.28 -2.48
CA PRO A 83 -5.87 -2.70 -2.82
C PRO A 83 -6.55 -3.51 -3.92
N VAL A 84 -7.88 -3.67 -3.81
CA VAL A 84 -8.68 -4.37 -4.81
C VAL A 84 -8.96 -3.48 -6.02
N GLY A 85 -9.06 -2.16 -5.80
CA GLY A 85 -9.34 -1.20 -6.85
C GLY A 85 -9.00 0.23 -6.40
N PRO A 86 -9.54 1.25 -7.07
CA PRO A 86 -9.30 2.64 -6.70
C PRO A 86 -9.63 2.91 -5.23
N VAL A 87 -8.72 3.56 -4.53
CA VAL A 87 -8.85 3.80 -3.08
C VAL A 87 -9.74 5.00 -2.78
N CYS A 88 -9.63 6.05 -3.57
CA CYS A 88 -10.40 7.28 -3.34
C CYS A 88 -11.85 7.13 -3.83
N HIS A 89 -12.80 7.72 -3.11
CA HIS A 89 -14.20 7.74 -3.50
C HIS A 89 -14.46 8.48 -4.82
N THR A 90 -13.51 9.33 -5.25
CA THR A 90 -13.58 10.03 -6.55
C THR A 90 -13.16 9.15 -7.73
N GLY A 91 -12.71 7.92 -7.48
CA GLY A 91 -12.31 6.98 -8.51
C GLY A 91 -10.81 6.97 -8.83
N THR A 92 -10.01 7.79 -8.14
CA THR A 92 -8.55 7.77 -8.29
C THR A 92 -7.91 6.66 -7.46
N ASP A 93 -6.73 6.20 -7.90
CA ASP A 93 -6.02 5.11 -7.21
C ASP A 93 -5.58 5.50 -5.80
N THR A 94 -5.26 6.77 -5.59
CA THR A 94 -4.88 7.31 -4.27
C THR A 94 -5.72 8.52 -3.93
N CYS A 95 -5.79 8.87 -2.64
CA CYS A 95 -6.47 10.09 -2.21
C CYS A 95 -5.74 11.37 -2.63
N TRP A 96 -4.54 11.24 -3.17
CA TRP A 96 -3.73 12.36 -3.66
C TRP A 96 -3.94 12.64 -5.15
N GLY A 97 -4.82 11.88 -5.81
CA GLY A 97 -5.06 11.99 -7.25
C GLY A 97 -3.98 11.38 -8.12
N GLU A 98 -3.06 10.62 -7.54
CA GLU A 98 -1.96 9.98 -8.26
C GLU A 98 -2.28 8.53 -8.61
N LYS A 99 -1.65 8.02 -9.68
CA LYS A 99 -1.74 6.61 -10.01
C LYS A 99 -0.92 5.77 -9.01
N ASN A 100 -1.40 4.56 -8.74
CA ASN A 100 -0.71 3.62 -7.86
C ASN A 100 0.38 2.88 -8.63
N GLU A 101 1.45 3.59 -8.96
CA GLU A 101 2.62 3.04 -9.65
C GLU A 101 3.90 3.73 -9.17
N GLN A 102 5.02 3.06 -9.34
CA GLN A 102 6.34 3.63 -9.11
C GLN A 102 7.17 3.61 -10.39
N PRO A 103 7.84 4.72 -10.75
CA PRO A 103 8.78 4.73 -11.87
C PRO A 103 9.89 3.67 -11.73
N VAL A 104 10.38 3.44 -10.51
CA VAL A 104 11.39 2.44 -10.20
C VAL A 104 10.91 1.02 -10.54
N MET A 105 9.63 0.72 -10.33
CA MET A 105 9.04 -0.57 -10.66
C MET A 105 9.11 -0.86 -12.16
N PHE A 106 8.84 0.14 -12.99
CA PHE A 106 8.97 0.01 -14.43
C PHE A 106 10.42 -0.30 -14.84
N LEU A 107 11.39 0.40 -14.27
CA LEU A 107 12.82 0.16 -14.52
C LEU A 107 13.25 -1.24 -14.11
N LYS A 108 12.78 -1.73 -12.98
CA LYS A 108 13.05 -3.08 -12.50
C LYS A 108 12.50 -4.14 -13.45
N LEU A 109 11.24 -3.99 -13.88
CA LEU A 109 10.60 -4.91 -14.82
C LEU A 109 11.33 -4.91 -16.17
N LEU A 110 11.76 -3.75 -16.64
CA LEU A 110 12.55 -3.64 -17.87
C LEU A 110 13.91 -4.32 -17.73
N GLN A 111 14.59 -4.15 -16.61
CA GLN A 111 15.86 -4.81 -16.33
C GLN A 111 15.70 -6.33 -16.30
N ASP A 112 14.69 -6.85 -15.62
CA ASP A 112 14.40 -8.27 -15.54
C ASP A 112 14.13 -8.85 -16.94
N PHE A 113 13.39 -8.13 -17.77
CA PHE A 113 13.12 -8.52 -19.16
C PHE A 113 14.40 -8.59 -19.98
N ILE A 114 15.29 -7.62 -19.86
CA ILE A 114 16.58 -7.58 -20.56
C ILE A 114 17.47 -8.75 -20.11
N CYS A 115 17.57 -8.99 -18.82
CA CYS A 115 18.34 -10.11 -18.27
C CYS A 115 17.83 -11.45 -18.77
N LYS A 116 16.51 -11.64 -18.81
CA LYS A 116 15.88 -12.86 -19.31
C LYS A 116 16.20 -13.07 -20.80
N ARG A 117 16.14 -12.03 -21.62
CA ARG A 117 16.47 -12.11 -23.04
C ARG A 117 17.94 -12.44 -23.28
N TYR A 118 18.81 -11.90 -22.44
CA TYR A 118 20.24 -12.20 -22.51
C TYR A 118 20.48 -13.70 -22.26
N ASP A 119 19.86 -14.28 -21.25
CA ASP A 119 20.00 -15.71 -20.93
C ASP A 119 19.45 -16.62 -22.03
N GLU A 120 18.46 -16.18 -22.78
CA GLU A 120 17.83 -16.91 -23.87
C GLU A 120 18.54 -16.72 -25.22
N MET A 121 19.43 -15.72 -25.35
CA MET A 121 20.13 -15.43 -26.60
C MET A 121 21.37 -16.29 -26.80
N PRO A 122 21.70 -16.60 -28.09
CA PRO A 122 22.94 -17.29 -28.41
C PRO A 122 24.16 -16.47 -27.93
N GLU A 123 25.18 -17.19 -27.51
CA GLU A 123 26.45 -16.60 -27.15
C GLU A 123 27.02 -15.79 -28.32
N GLY A 124 27.53 -14.58 -28.05
CA GLY A 124 28.10 -13.70 -29.08
C GLY A 124 27.21 -12.55 -29.50
N SER A 125 26.03 -12.36 -28.89
CA SER A 125 25.20 -11.19 -29.13
C SER A 125 25.82 -9.95 -28.51
N TYR A 126 26.61 -9.23 -29.27
CA TYR A 126 27.39 -8.09 -28.80
C TYR A 126 26.53 -6.94 -28.25
N THR A 127 25.42 -6.67 -28.89
CA THR A 127 24.48 -5.59 -28.47
C THR A 127 23.90 -5.89 -27.09
N THR A 128 23.54 -7.13 -26.83
CA THR A 128 22.98 -7.54 -25.53
C THR A 128 24.01 -7.41 -24.42
N LEU A 129 25.26 -7.76 -24.68
CA LEU A 129 26.34 -7.59 -23.72
C LEU A 129 26.58 -6.12 -23.37
N SER A 130 26.52 -5.23 -24.35
CA SER A 130 26.65 -3.79 -24.14
C SER A 130 25.55 -3.23 -23.22
N LEU A 131 24.30 -3.69 -23.39
CA LEU A 131 23.18 -3.27 -22.55
C LEU A 131 23.34 -3.69 -21.10
N ILE A 132 23.92 -4.85 -20.85
CA ILE A 132 24.10 -5.38 -19.49
C ILE A 132 25.21 -4.62 -18.74
N HIS A 133 26.22 -4.14 -19.44
CA HIS A 133 27.35 -3.44 -18.85
C HIS A 133 27.12 -1.95 -18.63
N ILE A 134 26.02 -1.42 -19.07
CA ILE A 134 25.60 -0.05 -18.79
C ILE A 134 24.93 0.04 -17.43
#